data_b0becb40c03e9db52dfb6f26152fff15
#
_entry.id   b0becb40c03e9db52dfb6f26152fff15
#
_cell.length_a   1.000
_cell.length_b   1.000
_cell.length_c   1.000
_cell.angle_alpha   90.00
_cell.angle_beta   90.00
_cell.angle_gamma   90.00
#
_symmetry.space_group_name_H-M   'P 1'
#
loop_
_entity.id
_entity.type
_entity.pdbx_description
1 polymer ?
#
loop_
_entity_poly.entity_id
_entity_poly.type
_entity_poly.pdbx_seq_one_letter_code
_entity_poly.pdbx_strand_id
1 'polypeptide(L)'
;MEFLLDDACDQHIREQWAALADAGLPSAADVRSATNRPHITAIAATRISPEIDTALGTVAMRLPIRVTLGDVVVFGRGARRVLARLIVPSSELLSIHASIVRAGAVHTADRHGQESLFAHTRPGSWTAHITVARRIRLDEIGRALETLDSVHSADTDSATITAVRRWDGDAKVDHVIAGRSC
;
A
#
# COMPACT_ATOMS: atom_id res chain seq x y z
N MET A 1 4.15 3.35 -7.41
CA MET A 1 2.75 3.76 -7.57
C MET A 1 1.93 3.17 -6.45
N GLU A 2 1.07 3.95 -5.85
CA GLU A 2 0.32 3.57 -4.67
C GLU A 2 -1.14 3.96 -4.82
N PHE A 3 -2.05 3.09 -4.40
CA PHE A 3 -3.45 3.44 -4.20
C PHE A 3 -3.63 4.11 -2.84
N LEU A 4 -4.42 5.17 -2.82
CA LEU A 4 -4.86 5.86 -1.62
C LEU A 4 -6.29 5.45 -1.27
N LEU A 5 -6.58 5.47 0.03
CA LEU A 5 -7.84 5.04 0.61
C LEU A 5 -8.69 6.25 0.99
N ASP A 6 -9.96 6.03 1.27
CA ASP A 6 -10.82 7.04 1.88
C ASP A 6 -10.35 7.41 3.30
N ASP A 7 -10.83 8.55 3.80
CA ASP A 7 -10.39 9.10 5.08
C ASP A 7 -10.71 8.19 6.27
N ALA A 8 -11.83 7.47 6.23
CA ALA A 8 -12.23 6.58 7.31
C ALA A 8 -11.24 5.40 7.44
N CYS A 9 -10.87 4.79 6.31
CA CYS A 9 -9.88 3.72 6.29
C CYS A 9 -8.46 4.24 6.61
N ASP A 10 -8.05 5.39 6.07
CA ASP A 10 -6.76 6.01 6.39
C ASP A 10 -6.65 6.23 7.90
N GLN A 11 -7.68 6.81 8.54
CA GLN A 11 -7.73 7.06 9.97
C GLN A 11 -7.66 5.75 10.77
N HIS A 12 -8.47 4.75 10.41
CA HIS A 12 -8.45 3.46 11.10
C HIS A 12 -7.08 2.78 11.07
N ILE A 13 -6.40 2.79 9.93
CA ILE A 13 -5.05 2.21 9.84
C ILE A 13 -4.04 3.03 10.65
N ARG A 14 -4.19 4.36 10.73
CA ARG A 14 -3.36 5.20 11.61
C ARG A 14 -3.59 4.90 13.09
N GLU A 15 -4.80 4.58 13.50
CA GLU A 15 -5.11 4.13 14.86
C GLU A 15 -4.41 2.81 15.18
N GLN A 16 -4.39 1.86 14.23
CA GLN A 16 -3.61 0.63 14.35
C GLN A 16 -2.10 0.91 14.47
N TRP A 17 -1.58 1.87 13.69
CA TRP A 17 -0.18 2.29 13.81
C TRP A 17 0.13 2.89 15.18
N ALA A 18 -0.76 3.75 15.69
CA ALA A 18 -0.61 4.37 16.99
C ALA A 18 -0.66 3.32 18.12
N ALA A 19 -1.62 2.40 18.09
CA ALA A 19 -1.74 1.34 19.07
C ALA A 19 -0.48 0.46 19.16
N LEU A 20 0.11 0.10 18.01
CA LEU A 20 1.37 -0.64 17.99
C LEU A 20 2.52 0.17 18.60
N ALA A 21 2.63 1.46 18.26
CA ALA A 21 3.66 2.35 18.79
C ALA A 21 3.50 2.54 20.31
N ASP A 22 2.28 2.76 20.81
CA ASP A 22 1.96 2.90 22.23
C ASP A 22 2.25 1.63 23.02
N ALA A 23 2.07 0.47 22.38
CA ALA A 23 2.49 -0.82 22.95
C ALA A 23 4.02 -1.05 22.89
N GLY A 24 4.81 -0.10 22.39
CA GLY A 24 6.26 -0.25 22.24
C GLY A 24 6.67 -1.28 21.18
N LEU A 25 5.81 -1.52 20.20
CA LEU A 25 6.05 -2.42 19.08
C LEU A 25 6.45 -1.62 17.84
N PRO A 26 7.21 -2.22 16.91
CA PRO A 26 7.46 -1.59 15.61
C PRO A 26 6.15 -1.22 14.91
N SER A 27 6.08 -0.02 14.37
CA SER A 27 4.90 0.53 13.70
C SER A 27 5.28 1.18 12.37
N ALA A 28 4.35 1.24 11.44
CA ALA A 28 4.53 2.03 10.22
C ALA A 28 4.48 3.54 10.51
N ALA A 29 3.98 3.97 11.66
CA ALA A 29 4.10 5.35 12.14
C ALA A 29 5.56 5.80 12.37
N ASP A 30 6.49 4.86 12.58
CA ASP A 30 7.92 5.17 12.79
C ASP A 30 8.60 5.78 11.55
N VAL A 31 7.96 5.69 10.40
CA VAL A 31 8.47 6.29 9.15
C VAL A 31 8.29 7.81 9.18
N ARG A 32 9.39 8.52 9.43
CA ARG A 32 9.41 10.00 9.49
C ARG A 32 9.44 10.58 8.08
N SER A 33 8.27 10.75 7.47
CA SER A 33 8.10 11.42 6.18
C SER A 33 6.77 12.15 6.17
N ALA A 34 6.72 13.36 5.62
CA ALA A 34 5.48 14.12 5.45
C ALA A 34 4.49 13.40 4.52
N THR A 35 5.00 12.52 3.63
CA THR A 35 4.19 11.73 2.70
C THR A 35 3.82 10.34 3.25
N ASN A 36 4.19 10.03 4.52
CA ASN A 36 3.85 8.73 5.12
C ASN A 36 2.36 8.66 5.44
N ARG A 37 1.69 7.76 4.76
CA ARG A 37 0.26 7.48 4.96
C ARG A 37 -0.08 6.04 4.58
N PRO A 38 -1.19 5.50 5.09
CA PRO A 38 -1.73 4.22 4.64
C PRO A 38 -1.90 4.17 3.13
N HIS A 39 -1.43 3.11 2.50
CA HIS A 39 -1.49 2.94 1.05
C HIS A 39 -1.39 1.46 0.66
N ILE A 40 -1.84 1.15 -0.56
CA ILE A 40 -1.63 -0.15 -1.19
C ILE A 40 -0.63 0.05 -2.32
N THR A 41 0.51 -0.63 -2.28
CA THR A 41 1.50 -0.56 -3.35
C THR A 41 0.98 -1.28 -4.60
N ALA A 42 0.77 -0.55 -5.68
CA ALA A 42 0.39 -1.11 -6.98
C ALA A 42 1.61 -1.44 -7.86
N ILE A 43 2.58 -0.53 -7.94
CA ILE A 43 3.86 -0.73 -8.62
C ILE A 43 5.00 -0.31 -7.70
N ALA A 44 6.01 -1.17 -7.58
CA ALA A 44 7.30 -0.81 -7.02
C ALA A 44 8.39 -1.16 -8.03
N ALA A 45 9.33 -0.23 -8.23
CA ALA A 45 10.42 -0.34 -9.17
C ALA A 45 11.63 0.45 -8.65
N THR A 46 12.81 0.19 -9.17
CA THR A 46 14.02 0.96 -8.81
C THR A 46 13.95 2.40 -9.30
N ARG A 47 13.21 2.64 -10.37
CA ARG A 47 12.92 3.97 -10.91
C ARG A 47 11.55 3.98 -11.56
N ILE A 48 10.83 5.07 -11.40
CA ILE A 48 9.55 5.34 -12.05
C ILE A 48 9.64 6.73 -12.70
N SER A 49 9.48 6.76 -14.02
CA SER A 49 9.52 8.00 -14.79
C SER A 49 8.23 8.82 -14.59
N PRO A 50 8.30 10.18 -14.52
CA PRO A 50 7.12 11.03 -14.35
C PRO A 50 6.07 10.89 -15.47
N GLU A 51 6.46 10.46 -16.66
CA GLU A 51 5.54 10.23 -17.79
C GLU A 51 4.47 9.17 -17.48
N ILE A 52 4.69 8.34 -16.48
CA ILE A 52 3.69 7.38 -15.98
C ILE A 52 2.41 8.10 -15.53
N ASP A 53 2.52 9.32 -15.03
CA ASP A 53 1.38 10.09 -14.53
C ASP A 53 0.34 10.30 -15.64
N THR A 54 0.79 10.65 -16.85
CA THR A 54 -0.08 10.77 -18.03
C THR A 54 -0.60 9.40 -18.49
N ALA A 55 0.26 8.39 -18.52
CA ALA A 55 -0.11 7.04 -18.97
C ALA A 55 -1.20 6.40 -18.08
N LEU A 56 -1.22 6.74 -16.80
CA LEU A 56 -2.20 6.20 -15.85
C LEU A 56 -3.49 7.03 -15.73
N GLY A 57 -3.56 8.23 -16.30
CA GLY A 57 -4.72 9.10 -16.18
C GLY A 57 -6.04 8.40 -16.54
N THR A 58 -6.10 7.69 -17.67
CA THR A 58 -7.30 6.96 -18.09
C THR A 58 -7.64 5.79 -17.16
N VAL A 59 -6.63 5.06 -16.65
CA VAL A 59 -6.86 3.95 -15.72
C VAL A 59 -7.38 4.47 -14.39
N ALA A 60 -6.84 5.59 -13.93
CA ALA A 60 -7.22 6.22 -12.68
C ALA A 60 -8.66 6.79 -12.69
N MET A 61 -9.22 7.07 -13.87
CA MET A 61 -10.66 7.43 -14.00
C MET A 61 -11.63 6.29 -13.62
N ARG A 62 -11.14 5.06 -13.45
CA ARG A 62 -11.94 3.95 -12.93
C ARG A 62 -12.18 4.02 -11.42
N LEU A 63 -11.48 4.92 -10.74
CA LEU A 63 -11.68 5.18 -9.31
C LEU A 63 -12.90 6.12 -9.10
N PRO A 64 -13.60 6.04 -7.96
CA PRO A 64 -13.29 5.17 -6.82
C PRO A 64 -13.77 3.72 -7.00
N ILE A 65 -13.11 2.77 -6.30
CA ILE A 65 -13.56 1.39 -6.20
C ILE A 65 -13.65 0.94 -4.74
N ARG A 66 -14.67 0.14 -4.42
CA ARG A 66 -14.80 -0.47 -3.09
C ARG A 66 -13.89 -1.67 -2.95
N VAL A 67 -13.31 -1.83 -1.76
CA VAL A 67 -12.47 -2.97 -1.38
C VAL A 67 -12.84 -3.43 0.03
N THR A 68 -12.53 -4.67 0.35
CA THR A 68 -12.72 -5.24 1.68
C THR A 68 -11.37 -5.38 2.37
N LEU A 69 -11.26 -4.87 3.60
CA LEU A 69 -10.11 -5.16 4.47
C LEU A 69 -10.30 -6.57 5.02
N GLY A 70 -9.29 -7.40 4.80
CA GLY A 70 -9.20 -8.73 5.39
C GLY A 70 -8.36 -8.71 6.68
N ASP A 71 -8.04 -9.90 7.15
CA ASP A 71 -7.23 -10.09 8.36
C ASP A 71 -5.78 -9.66 8.18
N VAL A 72 -5.05 -9.69 9.31
CA VAL A 72 -3.61 -9.43 9.31
C VAL A 72 -2.86 -10.58 8.67
N VAL A 73 -1.99 -10.25 7.73
CA VAL A 73 -1.07 -11.18 7.08
C VAL A 73 0.36 -10.88 7.48
N VAL A 74 1.20 -11.93 7.48
CA VAL A 74 2.60 -11.87 7.86
C VAL A 74 3.48 -12.16 6.64
N PHE A 75 4.32 -11.20 6.26
CA PHE A 75 5.25 -11.36 5.14
C PHE A 75 6.70 -11.48 5.63
N GLY A 76 7.53 -12.07 4.77
CA GLY A 76 8.96 -12.19 4.95
C GLY A 76 9.39 -13.50 5.60
N ARG A 77 10.72 -13.62 5.80
CA ARG A 77 11.39 -14.80 6.39
C ARG A 77 12.44 -14.33 7.40
N GLY A 78 12.97 -15.28 8.22
CA GLY A 78 13.99 -14.99 9.24
C GLY A 78 13.38 -14.39 10.52
N ALA A 79 14.15 -13.67 11.29
CA ALA A 79 13.77 -13.18 12.61
C ALA A 79 12.85 -11.97 12.60
N ARG A 80 12.75 -11.27 11.46
CA ARG A 80 11.94 -10.05 11.33
C ARG A 80 10.90 -10.19 10.23
N ARG A 81 9.71 -9.66 10.50
CA ARG A 81 8.52 -9.79 9.65
C ARG A 81 7.93 -8.42 9.33
N VAL A 82 7.05 -8.42 8.35
CA VAL A 82 6.14 -7.32 8.05
C VAL A 82 4.73 -7.80 8.39
N LEU A 83 3.99 -7.02 9.17
CA LEU A 83 2.56 -7.20 9.37
C LEU A 83 1.80 -6.23 8.48
N ALA A 84 0.75 -6.71 7.86
CA ALA A 84 -0.08 -5.89 6.98
C ALA A 84 -1.54 -6.34 7.01
N ARG A 85 -2.48 -5.43 6.79
CA ARG A 85 -3.88 -5.75 6.53
C ARG A 85 -4.00 -6.23 5.09
N LEU A 86 -4.57 -7.39 4.88
CA LEU A 86 -4.90 -7.90 3.56
C LEU A 86 -6.00 -7.03 2.93
N ILE A 87 -5.90 -6.76 1.65
CA ILE A 87 -7.05 -6.31 0.86
C ILE A 87 -7.57 -7.51 0.10
N VAL A 88 -8.83 -7.89 0.37
CA VAL A 88 -9.44 -9.06 -0.26
C VAL A 88 -9.47 -8.85 -1.78
N PRO A 89 -8.88 -9.75 -2.57
CA PRO A 89 -8.79 -9.58 -4.02
C PRO A 89 -10.17 -9.73 -4.67
N SER A 90 -10.72 -8.63 -5.18
CA SER A 90 -11.88 -8.63 -6.06
C SER A 90 -11.44 -8.63 -7.52
N SER A 91 -12.30 -9.09 -8.43
CA SER A 91 -12.03 -9.03 -9.87
C SER A 91 -11.80 -7.61 -10.36
N GLU A 92 -12.47 -6.62 -9.77
CA GLU A 92 -12.32 -5.22 -10.10
C GLU A 92 -10.95 -4.70 -9.68
N LEU A 93 -10.53 -4.98 -8.43
CA LEU A 93 -9.21 -4.61 -7.92
C LEU A 93 -8.08 -5.24 -8.74
N LEU A 94 -8.19 -6.53 -9.05
CA LEU A 94 -7.20 -7.22 -9.87
C LEU A 94 -7.14 -6.68 -11.30
N SER A 95 -8.30 -6.32 -11.88
CA SER A 95 -8.39 -5.74 -13.21
C SER A 95 -7.76 -4.35 -13.30
N ILE A 96 -8.01 -3.48 -12.30
CA ILE A 96 -7.39 -2.14 -12.28
C ILE A 96 -5.89 -2.24 -12.05
N HIS A 97 -5.44 -3.11 -11.13
CA HIS A 97 -4.02 -3.37 -10.90
C HIS A 97 -3.32 -3.85 -12.19
N ALA A 98 -3.87 -4.85 -12.89
CA ALA A 98 -3.32 -5.34 -14.14
C ALA A 98 -3.24 -4.24 -15.21
N SER A 99 -4.23 -3.34 -15.26
CA SER A 99 -4.25 -2.20 -16.19
C SER A 99 -3.16 -1.17 -15.83
N ILE A 100 -2.96 -0.88 -14.54
CA ILE A 100 -1.89 0.00 -14.05
C ILE A 100 -0.52 -0.59 -14.40
N VAL A 101 -0.29 -1.88 -14.15
CA VAL A 101 0.99 -2.52 -14.49
C VAL A 101 1.23 -2.51 -15.99
N ARG A 102 0.24 -2.86 -16.81
CA ARG A 102 0.38 -2.85 -18.28
C ARG A 102 0.71 -1.48 -18.83
N ALA A 103 0.03 -0.43 -18.35
CA ALA A 103 0.29 0.94 -18.81
C ALA A 103 1.59 1.52 -18.21
N GLY A 104 1.93 1.12 -16.98
CA GLY A 104 3.03 1.70 -16.22
C GLY A 104 4.38 1.01 -16.41
N ALA A 105 4.43 -0.27 -16.82
CA ALA A 105 5.68 -1.04 -16.86
C ALA A 105 6.77 -0.40 -17.73
N VAL A 106 6.40 0.17 -18.88
CA VAL A 106 7.33 0.84 -19.79
C VAL A 106 7.97 2.10 -19.18
N HIS A 107 7.39 2.64 -18.11
CA HIS A 107 7.88 3.80 -17.38
C HIS A 107 8.71 3.42 -16.14
N THR A 108 9.03 2.13 -15.97
CA THR A 108 9.82 1.60 -14.85
C THR A 108 11.19 1.10 -15.28
N ALA A 109 11.82 1.77 -16.23
CA ALA A 109 13.16 1.40 -16.70
C ALA A 109 14.26 1.83 -15.70
N ASP A 110 15.26 0.97 -15.53
CA ASP A 110 16.48 1.33 -14.83
C ASP A 110 17.36 2.27 -15.67
N ARG A 111 18.54 2.63 -15.14
CA ARG A 111 19.51 3.50 -15.85
C ARG A 111 20.06 2.89 -17.15
N HIS A 112 19.85 1.60 -17.37
CA HIS A 112 20.27 0.87 -18.57
C HIS A 112 19.11 0.61 -19.54
N GLY A 113 17.92 1.17 -19.25
CA GLY A 113 16.72 1.00 -20.08
C GLY A 113 16.04 -0.36 -19.90
N GLN A 114 16.43 -1.16 -18.89
CA GLN A 114 15.79 -2.44 -18.60
C GLN A 114 14.63 -2.24 -17.61
N GLU A 115 13.55 -3.01 -17.80
CA GLU A 115 12.42 -2.99 -16.89
C GLU A 115 12.86 -3.32 -15.46
N SER A 116 12.54 -2.42 -14.52
CA SER A 116 12.96 -2.51 -13.11
C SER A 116 11.82 -2.83 -12.15
N LEU A 117 10.67 -3.27 -12.67
CA LEU A 117 9.49 -3.63 -11.89
C LEU A 117 9.77 -4.81 -10.96
N PHE A 118 9.50 -4.65 -9.67
CA PHE A 118 9.70 -5.73 -8.71
C PHE A 118 8.68 -6.85 -8.91
N ALA A 119 9.16 -8.10 -8.88
CA ALA A 119 8.37 -9.28 -9.19
C ALA A 119 7.07 -9.40 -8.37
N HIS A 120 7.11 -9.02 -7.09
CA HIS A 120 5.95 -9.09 -6.19
C HIS A 120 4.84 -8.07 -6.50
N THR A 121 5.08 -7.12 -7.42
CA THR A 121 4.06 -6.18 -7.90
C THR A 121 3.50 -6.54 -9.28
N ARG A 122 3.94 -7.66 -9.88
CA ARG A 122 3.41 -8.14 -11.16
C ARG A 122 2.05 -8.83 -10.97
N PRO A 123 1.14 -8.74 -11.95
CA PRO A 123 -0.07 -9.56 -11.96
C PRO A 123 0.25 -11.05 -11.77
N GLY A 124 -0.54 -11.72 -10.95
CA GLY A 124 -0.30 -13.12 -10.56
C GLY A 124 0.66 -13.34 -9.39
N SER A 125 1.47 -12.33 -9.02
CA SER A 125 2.35 -12.36 -7.84
C SER A 125 2.04 -11.28 -6.82
N TRP A 126 1.11 -10.39 -7.15
CA TRP A 126 0.73 -9.27 -6.31
C TRP A 126 -0.24 -9.69 -5.21
N THR A 127 0.06 -9.28 -3.99
CA THR A 127 -0.84 -9.38 -2.84
C THR A 127 -1.17 -7.98 -2.37
N ALA A 128 -2.40 -7.54 -2.58
CA ALA A 128 -2.87 -6.23 -2.14
C ALA A 128 -2.87 -6.18 -0.61
N HIS A 129 -2.19 -5.20 -0.02
CA HIS A 129 -2.10 -5.07 1.43
C HIS A 129 -1.73 -3.64 1.84
N ILE A 130 -2.05 -3.30 3.10
CA ILE A 130 -1.64 -2.06 3.76
C ILE A 130 -0.69 -2.42 4.90
N THR A 131 0.53 -1.94 4.87
CA THR A 131 1.52 -2.22 5.91
C THR A 131 1.12 -1.56 7.24
N VAL A 132 1.10 -2.34 8.33
CA VAL A 132 0.88 -1.83 9.69
C VAL A 132 2.15 -1.83 10.53
N ALA A 133 3.06 -2.78 10.33
CA ALA A 133 4.35 -2.83 10.99
C ALA A 133 5.43 -3.40 10.09
N ARG A 134 6.64 -2.87 10.22
CA ARG A 134 7.85 -3.42 9.58
C ARG A 134 8.86 -3.82 10.65
N ARG A 135 9.66 -4.85 10.36
CA ARG A 135 10.74 -5.31 11.25
C ARG A 135 10.26 -5.85 12.60
N ILE A 136 8.99 -6.26 12.72
CA ILE A 136 8.49 -6.91 13.93
C ILE A 136 9.24 -8.23 14.16
N ARG A 137 9.57 -8.52 15.38
CA ARG A 137 10.24 -9.77 15.75
C ARG A 137 9.24 -10.91 15.75
N LEU A 138 9.73 -12.12 15.52
CA LEU A 138 8.88 -13.31 15.45
C LEU A 138 8.18 -13.58 16.80
N ASP A 139 8.86 -13.30 17.92
CA ASP A 139 8.35 -13.46 19.28
C ASP A 139 7.38 -12.33 19.71
N GLU A 140 7.26 -11.26 18.94
CA GLU A 140 6.36 -10.12 19.19
C GLU A 140 5.04 -10.23 18.42
N ILE A 141 4.91 -11.16 17.46
CA ILE A 141 3.74 -11.24 16.57
C ILE A 141 2.44 -11.45 17.35
N GLY A 142 2.43 -12.36 18.34
CA GLY A 142 1.22 -12.59 19.13
C GLY A 142 0.72 -11.33 19.82
N ARG A 143 1.62 -10.61 20.50
CA ARG A 143 1.29 -9.33 21.15
C ARG A 143 0.84 -8.26 20.16
N ALA A 144 1.44 -8.23 18.96
CA ALA A 144 1.03 -7.29 17.93
C ALA A 144 -0.39 -7.59 17.42
N LEU A 145 -0.75 -8.86 17.24
CA LEU A 145 -2.10 -9.25 16.84
C LEU A 145 -3.12 -8.88 17.93
N GLU A 146 -2.86 -9.20 19.20
CA GLU A 146 -3.72 -8.79 20.33
C GLU A 146 -3.90 -7.25 20.38
N THR A 147 -2.84 -6.49 20.13
CA THR A 147 -2.90 -5.02 20.08
C THR A 147 -3.78 -4.55 18.93
N LEU A 148 -3.66 -5.12 17.74
CA LEU A 148 -4.47 -4.77 16.57
C LEU A 148 -5.94 -5.14 16.77
N ASP A 149 -6.22 -6.28 17.40
CA ASP A 149 -7.57 -6.73 17.71
C ASP A 149 -8.26 -5.79 18.71
N SER A 150 -7.51 -5.19 19.65
CA SER A 150 -8.07 -4.26 20.64
C SER A 150 -8.62 -2.95 20.03
N VAL A 151 -8.18 -2.59 18.85
CA VAL A 151 -8.62 -1.38 18.09
C VAL A 151 -9.42 -1.73 16.83
N HIS A 152 -9.77 -3.02 16.67
CA HIS A 152 -10.60 -3.46 15.56
C HIS A 152 -12.06 -3.05 15.76
N SER A 153 -12.72 -2.63 14.68
CA SER A 153 -14.16 -2.41 14.62
C SER A 153 -14.72 -3.03 13.36
N ALA A 154 -15.83 -3.75 13.47
CA ALA A 154 -16.48 -4.40 12.32
C ALA A 154 -16.89 -3.39 11.21
N ASP A 155 -17.15 -2.15 11.58
CA ASP A 155 -17.50 -1.09 10.62
C ASP A 155 -16.31 -0.69 9.71
N THR A 156 -15.09 -1.16 10.04
CA THR A 156 -13.86 -0.82 9.30
C THR A 156 -13.43 -1.87 8.27
N ASP A 157 -14.25 -2.90 8.05
CA ASP A 157 -13.92 -3.97 7.10
C ASP A 157 -14.14 -3.59 5.63
N SER A 158 -14.75 -2.44 5.35
CA SER A 158 -14.87 -1.90 4.01
C SER A 158 -14.11 -0.60 3.84
N ALA A 159 -13.51 -0.41 2.67
CA ALA A 159 -12.78 0.80 2.31
C ALA A 159 -13.04 1.15 0.85
N THR A 160 -12.67 2.37 0.48
CA THR A 160 -12.72 2.83 -0.90
C THR A 160 -11.32 3.26 -1.33
N ILE A 161 -10.84 2.72 -2.44
CA ILE A 161 -9.66 3.27 -3.11
C ILE A 161 -10.14 4.50 -3.88
N THR A 162 -9.62 5.67 -3.51
CA THR A 162 -10.08 6.97 -4.01
C THR A 162 -9.12 7.60 -5.02
N ALA A 163 -7.84 7.27 -4.95
CA ALA A 163 -6.82 7.89 -5.80
C ALA A 163 -5.64 6.95 -6.09
N VAL A 164 -4.86 7.33 -7.09
CA VAL A 164 -3.52 6.78 -7.37
C VAL A 164 -2.51 7.90 -7.23
N ARG A 165 -1.38 7.63 -6.55
CA ARG A 165 -0.25 8.54 -6.48
C ARG A 165 1.05 7.90 -6.95
N ARG A 166 1.96 8.71 -7.46
CA ARG A 166 3.37 8.38 -7.63
C ARG A 166 4.13 8.94 -6.43
N TRP A 167 4.78 8.08 -5.68
CA TRP A 167 5.71 8.48 -4.64
C TRP A 167 7.14 8.45 -5.19
N ASP A 168 7.83 9.57 -5.05
CA ASP A 168 9.24 9.73 -5.39
C ASP A 168 10.06 9.61 -4.12
N GLY A 169 10.78 8.50 -3.98
CA GLY A 169 11.59 8.20 -2.79
C GLY A 169 12.85 9.05 -2.66
N ASP A 170 13.37 9.58 -3.76
CA ASP A 170 14.57 10.43 -3.77
C ASP A 170 14.22 11.86 -3.36
N ALA A 171 13.17 12.43 -3.96
CA ALA A 171 12.69 13.77 -3.64
C ALA A 171 11.82 13.82 -2.37
N LYS A 172 11.30 12.68 -1.90
CA LYS A 172 10.35 12.55 -0.77
C LYS A 172 9.06 13.34 -0.98
N VAL A 173 8.59 13.36 -2.21
CA VAL A 173 7.34 13.99 -2.62
C VAL A 173 6.40 12.98 -3.26
N ASP A 174 5.13 13.30 -3.27
CA ASP A 174 4.11 12.51 -3.95
C ASP A 174 3.32 13.37 -4.95
N HIS A 175 2.85 12.72 -5.99
CA HIS A 175 2.04 13.31 -7.05
C HIS A 175 0.76 12.50 -7.20
N VAL A 176 -0.38 13.09 -6.84
CA VAL A 176 -1.69 12.46 -7.06
C VAL A 176 -2.04 12.59 -8.54
N ILE A 177 -2.27 11.44 -9.21
CA ILE A 177 -2.51 11.37 -10.65
C ILE A 177 -3.98 11.58 -10.98
N ALA A 178 -4.85 10.97 -10.21
CA ALA A 178 -6.29 11.14 -10.29
C ALA A 178 -6.93 10.76 -8.96
N GLY A 179 -8.12 11.30 -8.70
CA GLY A 179 -8.84 11.15 -7.45
C GLY A 179 -8.83 12.45 -6.65
N ARG A 180 -9.45 12.42 -5.48
CA ARG A 180 -9.38 13.55 -4.55
C ARG A 180 -8.07 13.47 -3.78
N SER A 181 -7.28 14.54 -3.83
CA SER A 181 -6.27 14.77 -2.79
C SER A 181 -7.02 15.07 -1.50
N CYS A 182 -6.85 14.24 -0.52
CA CYS A 182 -7.32 14.53 0.85
C CYS A 182 -6.31 15.41 1.53
#